data_9e5ef8203805bab5122b4ec6042531ee
#
_entry.id   9e5ef8203805bab5122b4ec6042531ee
#
_cell.length_a   1.000
_cell.length_b   1.000
_cell.length_c   1.000
_cell.angle_alpha   90.00
_cell.angle_beta   90.00
_cell.angle_gamma   90.00
#
_symmetry.space_group_name_H-M   'P 1'
#
loop_
_entity.id
_entity.type
_entity.pdbx_description
1 polymer ?
#
loop_
_entity_poly.entity_id
_entity_poly.type
_entity_poly.pdbx_seq_one_letter_code
_entity_poly.pdbx_strand_id
1 'polypeptide(L)'
;MTETRPGPKPRISILVPTPLLITEITEPAAHRNRSSHESDVLMHPGGQGLWVARMAGSLGADVSVSGPFGGELGSLIRTMLDGLGMQVNAVRYGYGNGGYVYDLRGEDRETVAHMPPPELSRHELDDLYGTAFVDALASDVLTVTGAEPGDVVPASFFGRLIRDTRDAGTTVVADLSGKPALAAVAANVDVLKISHEEVLDLELVAEDTAEALVSAGHMLLERGAGAVVISRAKDPALLVEKDSVREVSAPSITPLAHRGAADSMTAGISVGLARGFDLVEAVALGASAGALNVARRGLGTGNRTTIEKFAREITVRTLS
;
A
#
# COMPACT_ATOMS: atom_id res chain seq x y z
N MET A 1 35.01 7.31 17.44
CA MET A 1 33.78 7.20 16.64
C MET A 1 32.78 6.44 17.50
N THR A 2 31.88 7.15 18.13
CA THR A 2 30.79 6.56 18.93
C THR A 2 29.79 5.94 17.95
N GLU A 3 29.72 4.61 17.90
CA GLU A 3 28.61 3.90 17.25
C GLU A 3 27.32 4.33 17.98
N THR A 4 26.56 5.21 17.33
CA THR A 4 25.18 5.50 17.73
C THR A 4 24.40 4.19 17.61
N ARG A 5 23.95 3.64 18.73
CA ARG A 5 23.00 2.49 18.70
C ARG A 5 21.84 2.90 17.79
N PRO A 6 21.48 2.06 16.82
CA PRO A 6 20.31 2.34 16.01
C PRO A 6 19.09 2.49 16.94
N GLY A 7 18.34 3.55 16.76
CA GLY A 7 17.08 3.76 17.48
C GLY A 7 16.12 2.57 17.25
N PRO A 8 15.04 2.48 18.03
CA PRO A 8 14.05 1.44 17.84
C PRO A 8 13.54 1.49 16.38
N LYS A 9 13.33 0.33 15.79
CA LYS A 9 12.79 0.24 14.42
C LYS A 9 11.35 0.76 14.41
N PRO A 10 10.95 1.51 13.38
CA PRO A 10 9.56 1.94 13.23
C PRO A 10 8.65 0.71 13.12
N ARG A 11 7.54 0.73 13.85
CA ARG A 11 6.55 -0.36 13.90
C ARG A 11 5.32 0.04 13.10
N ILE A 12 4.98 -0.76 12.12
CA ILE A 12 3.84 -0.48 11.23
C ILE A 12 2.91 -1.68 11.24
N SER A 13 1.66 -1.45 11.62
CA SER A 13 0.60 -2.41 11.40
C SER A 13 -0.10 -2.12 10.07
N ILE A 14 -0.45 -3.19 9.34
CA ILE A 14 -1.09 -3.08 8.03
C ILE A 14 -2.35 -3.93 8.04
N LEU A 15 -3.48 -3.28 7.79
CA LEU A 15 -4.72 -3.98 7.50
C LEU A 15 -4.68 -4.50 6.06
N VAL A 16 -4.82 -5.80 5.90
CA VAL A 16 -4.88 -6.49 4.60
C VAL A 16 -6.21 -7.23 4.49
N PRO A 17 -7.26 -6.59 3.97
CA PRO A 17 -8.59 -7.19 3.95
C PRO A 17 -8.70 -8.42 3.05
N THR A 18 -7.90 -8.47 1.98
CA THR A 18 -7.92 -9.53 0.98
C THR A 18 -6.51 -9.99 0.63
N PRO A 19 -5.86 -10.80 1.50
CA PRO A 19 -4.62 -11.45 1.13
C PRO A 19 -4.86 -12.43 -0.02
N LEU A 20 -4.03 -12.36 -1.06
CA LEU A 20 -4.15 -13.15 -2.29
C LEU A 20 -2.87 -13.94 -2.55
N LEU A 21 -2.97 -15.07 -3.26
CA LEU A 21 -1.82 -15.71 -3.86
C LEU A 21 -1.73 -15.31 -5.34
N ILE A 22 -0.58 -14.78 -5.73
CA ILE A 22 -0.29 -14.47 -7.13
C ILE A 22 0.65 -15.52 -7.67
N THR A 23 0.25 -16.10 -8.81
CA THR A 23 1.08 -17.03 -9.59
C THR A 23 1.35 -16.38 -10.95
N GLU A 24 2.61 -16.27 -11.33
CA GLU A 24 3.05 -15.68 -12.60
C GLU A 24 3.81 -16.73 -13.42
N ILE A 25 3.41 -16.91 -14.67
CA ILE A 25 4.10 -17.70 -15.67
C ILE A 25 4.99 -16.75 -16.46
N THR A 26 6.30 -16.98 -16.45
CA THR A 26 7.26 -16.09 -17.09
C THR A 26 8.17 -16.84 -18.05
N GLU A 27 8.84 -16.11 -18.94
CA GLU A 27 9.94 -16.68 -19.71
C GLU A 27 11.03 -17.25 -18.77
N PRO A 28 11.71 -18.33 -19.16
CA PRO A 28 12.76 -18.91 -18.33
C PRO A 28 13.87 -17.92 -18.07
N ALA A 29 14.38 -17.88 -16.84
CA ALA A 29 15.51 -17.03 -16.50
C ALA A 29 16.76 -17.46 -17.28
N ALA A 30 17.45 -16.49 -17.92
CA ALA A 30 18.59 -16.71 -18.83
C ALA A 30 19.75 -17.52 -18.24
N HIS A 31 19.77 -17.76 -16.93
CA HIS A 31 20.82 -18.49 -16.22
C HIS A 31 20.53 -19.97 -16.01
N ARG A 32 19.34 -20.44 -16.40
CA ARG A 32 18.99 -21.86 -16.32
C ARG A 32 19.15 -22.47 -17.69
N ASN A 33 20.04 -23.46 -17.76
CA ASN A 33 20.32 -24.24 -18.99
C ASN A 33 19.13 -25.18 -19.30
N ARG A 34 17.98 -24.57 -19.69
CA ARG A 34 16.71 -25.25 -19.98
C ARG A 34 16.36 -25.13 -21.46
N SER A 35 15.56 -26.06 -21.94
CA SER A 35 15.04 -26.00 -23.31
C SER A 35 14.14 -24.76 -23.51
N SER A 36 14.11 -24.23 -24.72
CA SER A 36 13.35 -23.03 -25.10
C SER A 36 11.82 -23.14 -24.96
N HIS A 37 11.30 -24.30 -24.49
CA HIS A 37 9.88 -24.57 -24.30
C HIS A 37 9.46 -24.60 -22.81
N GLU A 38 10.39 -24.39 -21.88
CA GLU A 38 10.09 -24.38 -20.45
C GLU A 38 9.81 -22.95 -20.00
N SER A 39 8.80 -22.79 -19.14
CA SER A 39 8.44 -21.53 -18.48
C SER A 39 8.83 -21.60 -17.01
N ASP A 40 9.16 -20.47 -16.41
CA ASP A 40 9.27 -20.36 -14.97
C ASP A 40 7.91 -20.03 -14.36
N VAL A 41 7.63 -20.58 -13.18
CA VAL A 41 6.44 -20.25 -12.39
C VAL A 41 6.90 -19.58 -11.10
N LEU A 42 6.43 -18.37 -10.89
CA LEU A 42 6.70 -17.58 -9.68
C LEU A 42 5.44 -17.49 -8.86
N MET A 43 5.55 -17.73 -7.56
CA MET A 43 4.44 -17.55 -6.62
C MET A 43 4.87 -16.58 -5.55
N HIS A 44 3.99 -15.63 -5.22
CA HIS A 44 4.24 -14.67 -4.16
C HIS A 44 2.93 -14.20 -3.50
N PRO A 45 2.98 -13.75 -2.24
CA PRO A 45 1.88 -13.08 -1.60
C PRO A 45 1.51 -11.82 -2.38
N GLY A 46 0.22 -11.61 -2.62
CA GLY A 46 -0.31 -10.49 -3.37
C GLY A 46 -1.49 -9.82 -2.70
N GLY A 47 -1.98 -8.79 -3.34
CA GLY A 47 -2.91 -7.83 -2.80
C GLY A 47 -2.20 -6.58 -2.30
N GLN A 48 -2.88 -5.44 -2.39
CA GLN A 48 -2.36 -4.11 -2.11
C GLN A 48 -1.57 -4.06 -0.78
N GLY A 49 -2.20 -4.48 0.32
CA GLY A 49 -1.58 -4.41 1.65
C GLY A 49 -0.34 -5.28 1.81
N LEU A 50 -0.25 -6.44 1.12
CA LEU A 50 0.95 -7.27 1.18
C LEU A 50 2.13 -6.68 0.40
N TRP A 51 1.86 -5.90 -0.65
CA TRP A 51 2.92 -5.16 -1.36
C TRP A 51 3.40 -3.97 -0.52
N VAL A 52 2.48 -3.26 0.15
CA VAL A 52 2.83 -2.24 1.16
C VAL A 52 3.71 -2.85 2.25
N ALA A 53 3.32 -4.01 2.80
CA ALA A 53 4.06 -4.72 3.85
C ALA A 53 5.49 -5.07 3.42
N ARG A 54 5.66 -5.61 2.21
CA ARG A 54 6.97 -5.94 1.67
C ARG A 54 7.89 -4.72 1.50
N MET A 55 7.36 -3.62 0.99
CA MET A 55 8.13 -2.39 0.83
C MET A 55 8.48 -1.78 2.19
N ALA A 56 7.55 -1.75 3.14
CA ALA A 56 7.81 -1.25 4.49
C ALA A 56 8.92 -2.06 5.19
N GLY A 57 8.89 -3.40 5.08
CA GLY A 57 9.96 -4.27 5.54
C GLY A 57 11.29 -4.01 4.83
N SER A 58 11.28 -3.80 3.50
CA SER A 58 12.47 -3.43 2.72
C SER A 58 13.07 -2.09 3.16
N LEU A 59 12.25 -1.16 3.63
CA LEU A 59 12.67 0.11 4.24
C LEU A 59 13.13 -0.04 5.69
N GLY A 60 13.05 -1.24 6.26
CA GLY A 60 13.58 -1.57 7.59
C GLY A 60 12.62 -1.35 8.74
N ALA A 61 11.32 -1.29 8.48
CA ALA A 61 10.29 -1.30 9.51
C ALA A 61 10.08 -2.72 10.07
N ASP A 62 9.67 -2.81 11.33
CA ASP A 62 9.06 -3.99 11.88
C ASP A 62 7.58 -3.98 11.47
N VAL A 63 7.17 -4.97 10.68
CA VAL A 63 5.86 -5.00 10.04
C VAL A 63 5.00 -6.09 10.65
N SER A 64 3.79 -5.74 11.02
CA SER A 64 2.70 -6.67 11.33
C SER A 64 1.57 -6.56 10.30
N VAL A 65 0.97 -7.70 9.97
CA VAL A 65 -0.12 -7.80 9.01
C VAL A 65 -1.33 -8.39 9.72
N SER A 66 -2.44 -7.66 9.71
CA SER A 66 -3.75 -8.13 10.20
C SER A 66 -4.68 -8.41 9.02
N GLY A 67 -5.15 -9.64 8.89
CA GLY A 67 -5.99 -10.04 7.76
C GLY A 67 -6.68 -11.39 7.93
N PRO A 68 -7.64 -11.71 7.05
CA PRO A 68 -8.29 -13.02 7.03
C PRO A 68 -7.41 -14.04 6.30
N PHE A 69 -7.14 -15.17 6.94
CA PHE A 69 -6.37 -16.26 6.36
C PHE A 69 -7.10 -17.58 6.55
N GLY A 70 -7.39 -18.27 5.45
CA GLY A 70 -8.11 -19.53 5.45
C GLY A 70 -7.77 -20.42 4.28
N GLY A 71 -8.10 -21.69 4.38
CA GLY A 71 -7.84 -22.68 3.36
C GLY A 71 -6.35 -22.92 3.09
N GLU A 72 -6.08 -23.61 1.99
CA GLU A 72 -4.73 -23.98 1.58
C GLU A 72 -3.91 -22.74 1.17
N LEU A 73 -4.53 -21.82 0.40
CA LEU A 73 -3.88 -20.60 -0.04
C LEU A 73 -3.52 -19.68 1.13
N GLY A 74 -4.41 -19.54 2.13
CA GLY A 74 -4.13 -18.76 3.32
C GLY A 74 -2.96 -19.32 4.12
N SER A 75 -2.86 -20.63 4.25
CA SER A 75 -1.74 -21.31 4.91
C SER A 75 -0.42 -21.06 4.16
N LEU A 76 -0.44 -21.14 2.83
CA LEU A 76 0.73 -20.87 2.00
C LEU A 76 1.17 -19.41 2.08
N ILE A 77 0.22 -18.46 1.96
CA ILE A 77 0.51 -17.02 2.08
C ILE A 77 1.17 -16.72 3.44
N ARG A 78 0.63 -17.26 4.55
CA ARG A 78 1.21 -17.07 5.88
C ARG A 78 2.64 -17.58 5.96
N THR A 79 2.90 -18.79 5.45
CA THR A 79 4.26 -19.36 5.42
C THR A 79 5.22 -18.46 4.64
N MET A 80 4.77 -17.87 3.53
CA MET A 80 5.58 -16.92 2.75
C MET A 80 5.85 -15.63 3.52
N LEU A 81 4.87 -15.10 4.25
CA LEU A 81 5.02 -13.87 5.05
C LEU A 81 5.95 -14.11 6.25
N ASP A 82 5.84 -15.25 6.91
CA ASP A 82 6.76 -15.67 7.99
C ASP A 82 8.20 -15.75 7.46
N GLY A 83 8.39 -16.30 6.26
CA GLY A 83 9.69 -16.34 5.58
C GLY A 83 10.27 -14.95 5.23
N LEU A 84 9.44 -13.92 5.16
CA LEU A 84 9.83 -12.52 4.98
C LEU A 84 10.07 -11.79 6.32
N GLY A 85 9.91 -12.48 7.46
CA GLY A 85 10.09 -11.93 8.80
C GLY A 85 8.96 -10.99 9.25
N MET A 86 7.76 -11.13 8.67
CA MET A 86 6.59 -10.34 9.05
C MET A 86 5.79 -11.04 10.15
N GLN A 87 5.29 -10.28 11.11
CA GLN A 87 4.33 -10.79 12.07
C GLN A 87 2.95 -10.88 11.41
N VAL A 88 2.30 -12.04 11.48
CA VAL A 88 0.96 -12.24 10.91
C VAL A 88 -0.06 -12.44 12.02
N ASN A 89 -0.97 -11.47 12.16
CA ASN A 89 -2.12 -11.51 13.05
C ASN A 89 -3.32 -12.04 12.24
N ALA A 90 -3.40 -13.35 12.13
CA ALA A 90 -4.35 -14.03 11.27
C ALA A 90 -5.73 -14.15 11.91
N VAL A 91 -6.74 -13.68 11.22
CA VAL A 91 -8.14 -13.99 11.52
C VAL A 91 -8.55 -15.22 10.72
N ARG A 92 -9.29 -16.12 11.36
CA ARG A 92 -9.78 -17.32 10.70
C ARG A 92 -10.78 -16.94 9.60
N TYR A 93 -10.54 -17.43 8.40
CA TYR A 93 -11.39 -17.23 7.24
C TYR A 93 -11.97 -18.57 6.77
N GLY A 94 -13.29 -18.71 6.85
CA GLY A 94 -13.96 -20.00 6.64
C GLY A 94 -13.92 -20.50 5.21
N TYR A 95 -13.90 -19.60 4.22
CA TYR A 95 -13.94 -19.95 2.80
C TYR A 95 -12.56 -20.12 2.15
N GLY A 96 -11.54 -19.50 2.70
CA GLY A 96 -10.19 -19.50 2.14
C GLY A 96 -9.89 -18.29 1.24
N ASN A 97 -8.60 -18.02 1.10
CA ASN A 97 -8.09 -16.86 0.34
C ASN A 97 -8.22 -17.08 -1.16
N GLY A 98 -8.35 -15.98 -1.89
CA GLY A 98 -8.34 -15.94 -3.33
C GLY A 98 -6.93 -16.02 -3.95
N GLY A 99 -6.88 -16.10 -5.28
CA GLY A 99 -5.64 -16.09 -6.03
C GLY A 99 -5.82 -15.77 -7.49
N TYR A 100 -4.73 -15.37 -8.13
CA TYR A 100 -4.66 -15.06 -9.56
C TYR A 100 -3.53 -15.83 -10.21
N VAL A 101 -3.75 -16.26 -11.44
CA VAL A 101 -2.72 -16.81 -12.31
C VAL A 101 -2.57 -15.91 -13.52
N TYR A 102 -1.38 -15.40 -13.74
CA TYR A 102 -1.06 -14.52 -14.84
C TYR A 102 -0.03 -15.14 -15.78
N ASP A 103 -0.19 -14.95 -17.08
CA ASP A 103 0.82 -15.21 -18.09
C ASP A 103 1.52 -13.89 -18.45
N LEU A 104 2.83 -13.85 -18.25
CA LEU A 104 3.71 -12.71 -18.52
C LEU A 104 4.70 -12.99 -19.67
N ARG A 105 4.48 -14.04 -20.46
CA ARG A 105 5.35 -14.40 -21.60
C ARG A 105 5.06 -13.59 -22.85
N GLY A 106 3.88 -12.97 -22.93
CA GLY A 106 3.51 -12.04 -23.99
C GLY A 106 3.96 -10.62 -23.72
N GLU A 107 3.61 -9.69 -24.64
CA GLU A 107 3.82 -8.26 -24.45
C GLU A 107 2.94 -7.71 -23.32
N ASP A 108 1.72 -8.20 -23.22
CA ASP A 108 0.74 -7.85 -22.22
C ASP A 108 0.59 -8.97 -21.18
N ARG A 109 0.17 -8.56 -19.98
CA ARG A 109 -0.20 -9.49 -18.92
C ARG A 109 -1.58 -10.08 -19.18
N GLU A 110 -1.64 -11.39 -19.34
CA GLU A 110 -2.89 -12.11 -19.50
C GLU A 110 -3.34 -12.76 -18.18
N THR A 111 -4.61 -12.61 -17.83
CA THR A 111 -5.21 -13.33 -16.69
C THR A 111 -5.66 -14.72 -17.16
N VAL A 112 -4.93 -15.73 -16.75
CA VAL A 112 -5.23 -17.14 -17.10
C VAL A 112 -6.32 -17.71 -16.20
N ALA A 113 -6.28 -17.41 -14.92
CA ALA A 113 -7.26 -17.86 -13.94
C ALA A 113 -7.38 -16.85 -12.79
N HIS A 114 -8.57 -16.81 -12.21
CA HIS A 114 -8.91 -15.88 -11.15
C HIS A 114 -9.91 -16.53 -10.20
N MET A 115 -9.58 -16.50 -8.92
CA MET A 115 -10.44 -16.92 -7.83
C MET A 115 -10.54 -15.78 -6.81
N PRO A 116 -11.61 -14.96 -6.86
CA PRO A 116 -11.81 -13.89 -5.88
C PRO A 116 -12.12 -14.48 -4.50
N PRO A 117 -11.68 -13.82 -3.42
CA PRO A 117 -12.09 -14.21 -2.07
C PRO A 117 -13.60 -13.88 -1.89
N PRO A 118 -14.37 -14.76 -1.24
CA PRO A 118 -15.74 -14.45 -0.83
C PRO A 118 -15.83 -13.30 0.18
N GLU A 119 -17.03 -12.75 0.36
CA GLU A 119 -17.30 -11.77 1.42
C GLU A 119 -17.01 -12.35 2.81
N LEU A 120 -16.51 -11.50 3.72
CA LEU A 120 -16.36 -11.86 5.12
C LEU A 120 -17.73 -11.86 5.83
N SER A 121 -17.97 -12.90 6.61
CA SER A 121 -19.13 -12.93 7.51
C SER A 121 -19.01 -11.84 8.58
N ARG A 122 -20.13 -11.48 9.21
CA ARG A 122 -20.14 -10.50 10.29
C ARG A 122 -19.16 -10.86 11.41
N HIS A 123 -19.08 -12.13 11.77
CA HIS A 123 -18.17 -12.59 12.83
C HIS A 123 -16.70 -12.42 12.43
N GLU A 124 -16.35 -12.78 11.20
CA GLU A 124 -15.00 -12.58 10.66
C GLU A 124 -14.63 -11.10 10.56
N LEU A 125 -15.59 -10.22 10.23
CA LEU A 125 -15.40 -8.77 10.25
C LEU A 125 -15.16 -8.23 11.67
N ASP A 126 -15.91 -8.71 12.68
CA ASP A 126 -15.73 -8.32 14.08
C ASP A 126 -14.36 -8.80 14.60
N ASP A 127 -13.94 -10.02 14.26
CA ASP A 127 -12.61 -10.56 14.60
C ASP A 127 -11.49 -9.79 13.92
N LEU A 128 -11.66 -9.46 12.63
CA LEU A 128 -10.68 -8.67 11.87
C LEU A 128 -10.53 -7.26 12.46
N TYR A 129 -11.66 -6.64 12.82
CA TYR A 129 -11.65 -5.34 13.47
C TYR A 129 -10.87 -5.38 14.79
N GLY A 130 -11.20 -6.31 15.68
CA GLY A 130 -10.54 -6.43 16.97
C GLY A 130 -9.05 -6.72 16.85
N THR A 131 -8.67 -7.61 15.93
CA THR A 131 -7.28 -7.97 15.66
C THR A 131 -6.49 -6.77 15.12
N ALA A 132 -7.02 -6.08 14.10
CA ALA A 132 -6.36 -4.93 13.50
C ALA A 132 -6.26 -3.75 14.46
N PHE A 133 -7.29 -3.51 15.28
CA PHE A 133 -7.27 -2.45 16.28
C PHE A 133 -6.22 -2.68 17.37
N VAL A 134 -6.16 -3.90 17.93
CA VAL A 134 -5.13 -4.23 18.94
C VAL A 134 -3.73 -4.13 18.37
N ASP A 135 -3.52 -4.55 17.13
CA ASP A 135 -2.23 -4.43 16.44
C ASP A 135 -1.84 -2.96 16.21
N ALA A 136 -2.80 -2.13 15.81
CA ALA A 136 -2.62 -0.70 15.62
C ALA A 136 -2.18 0.01 16.91
N LEU A 137 -2.77 -0.33 18.05
CA LEU A 137 -2.40 0.25 19.36
C LEU A 137 -0.95 -0.07 19.78
N ALA A 138 -0.36 -1.11 19.22
CA ALA A 138 1.01 -1.51 19.48
C ALA A 138 2.01 -0.97 18.44
N SER A 139 1.56 -0.14 17.50
CA SER A 139 2.33 0.33 16.35
C SER A 139 2.44 1.87 16.32
N ASP A 140 3.43 2.40 15.60
CA ASP A 140 3.60 3.85 15.42
C ASP A 140 2.62 4.38 14.36
N VAL A 141 2.31 3.55 13.35
CA VAL A 141 1.39 3.87 12.26
C VAL A 141 0.54 2.67 11.91
N LEU A 142 -0.77 2.87 11.77
CA LEU A 142 -1.67 1.94 11.08
C LEU A 142 -1.76 2.33 9.60
N THR A 143 -1.47 1.39 8.71
CA THR A 143 -1.74 1.54 7.28
C THR A 143 -2.97 0.73 6.91
N VAL A 144 -3.97 1.41 6.37
CA VAL A 144 -5.24 0.81 5.95
C VAL A 144 -5.25 0.71 4.44
N THR A 145 -5.38 -0.50 3.91
CA THR A 145 -5.45 -0.75 2.47
C THR A 145 -6.81 -1.27 2.04
N GLY A 146 -7.14 -1.08 0.77
CA GLY A 146 -8.41 -1.52 0.20
C GLY A 146 -8.55 -3.04 0.06
N ALA A 147 -9.78 -3.48 -0.17
CA ALA A 147 -10.12 -4.86 -0.52
C ALA A 147 -10.20 -5.02 -2.04
N GLU A 148 -9.92 -6.22 -2.53
CA GLU A 148 -10.17 -6.61 -3.92
C GLU A 148 -10.82 -8.01 -3.94
N PRO A 149 -12.06 -8.15 -4.41
CA PRO A 149 -12.99 -7.09 -4.83
C PRO A 149 -13.34 -6.09 -3.72
N GLY A 150 -13.70 -4.86 -4.10
CA GLY A 150 -13.92 -3.75 -3.17
C GLY A 150 -15.11 -3.91 -2.22
N ASP A 151 -16.02 -4.84 -2.49
CA ASP A 151 -17.24 -5.12 -1.70
C ASP A 151 -17.06 -6.22 -0.64
N VAL A 152 -15.92 -6.90 -0.61
CA VAL A 152 -15.59 -7.95 0.39
C VAL A 152 -15.65 -7.42 1.83
N VAL A 153 -15.30 -6.14 2.02
CA VAL A 153 -15.35 -5.45 3.30
C VAL A 153 -16.17 -4.16 3.17
N PRO A 154 -17.22 -3.95 3.98
CA PRO A 154 -18.06 -2.77 3.88
C PRO A 154 -17.30 -1.49 4.26
N ALA A 155 -17.61 -0.37 3.59
CA ALA A 155 -16.96 0.93 3.82
C ALA A 155 -17.03 1.39 5.29
N SER A 156 -18.12 1.07 5.99
CA SER A 156 -18.30 1.39 7.42
C SER A 156 -17.27 0.74 8.34
N PHE A 157 -16.73 -0.42 7.96
CA PHE A 157 -15.66 -1.10 8.69
C PHE A 157 -14.40 -0.21 8.73
N PHE A 158 -13.99 0.30 7.57
CA PHE A 158 -12.82 1.16 7.45
C PHE A 158 -12.99 2.45 8.26
N GLY A 159 -14.14 3.13 8.12
CA GLY A 159 -14.40 4.37 8.86
C GLY A 159 -14.40 4.15 10.38
N ARG A 160 -14.95 3.04 10.87
CA ARG A 160 -14.94 2.72 12.30
C ARG A 160 -13.51 2.46 12.79
N LEU A 161 -12.76 1.59 12.10
CA LEU A 161 -11.39 1.24 12.50
C LEU A 161 -10.49 2.50 12.53
N ILE A 162 -10.55 3.34 11.50
CA ILE A 162 -9.76 4.56 11.40
C ILE A 162 -10.08 5.50 12.55
N ARG A 163 -11.36 5.77 12.82
CA ARG A 163 -11.78 6.65 13.91
C ARG A 163 -11.26 6.16 15.26
N ASP A 164 -11.55 4.90 15.58
CA ASP A 164 -11.22 4.35 16.89
C ASP A 164 -9.69 4.28 17.10
N THR A 165 -8.92 4.01 16.04
CA THR A 165 -7.45 4.01 16.07
C THR A 165 -6.88 5.41 16.30
N ARG A 166 -7.42 6.42 15.59
CA ARG A 166 -7.02 7.82 15.77
C ARG A 166 -7.38 8.34 17.17
N ASP A 167 -8.57 8.02 17.65
CA ASP A 167 -9.02 8.40 18.99
C ASP A 167 -8.12 7.80 20.08
N ALA A 168 -7.50 6.67 19.80
CA ALA A 168 -6.49 6.05 20.66
C ALA A 168 -5.07 6.64 20.50
N GLY A 169 -4.86 7.57 19.56
CA GLY A 169 -3.61 8.30 19.39
C GLY A 169 -2.61 7.68 18.40
N THR A 170 -3.00 6.64 17.65
CA THR A 170 -2.14 6.06 16.61
C THR A 170 -2.40 6.77 15.27
N THR A 171 -1.33 7.17 14.58
CA THR A 171 -1.41 7.79 13.24
C THR A 171 -1.93 6.81 12.21
N VAL A 172 -2.86 7.24 11.35
CA VAL A 172 -3.46 6.40 10.30
C VAL A 172 -3.16 6.94 8.90
N VAL A 173 -2.55 6.09 8.08
CA VAL A 173 -2.39 6.29 6.63
C VAL A 173 -3.36 5.36 5.91
N ALA A 174 -4.25 5.90 5.09
CA ALA A 174 -5.19 5.11 4.30
C ALA A 174 -4.87 5.22 2.81
N ASP A 175 -4.79 4.07 2.15
CA ASP A 175 -4.71 3.93 0.69
C ASP A 175 -5.99 3.22 0.24
N LEU A 176 -7.01 4.03 -0.03
CA LEU A 176 -8.38 3.58 -0.25
C LEU A 176 -9.02 4.35 -1.41
N SER A 177 -9.92 3.68 -2.12
CA SER A 177 -10.71 4.26 -3.20
C SER A 177 -12.22 4.15 -2.94
N GLY A 178 -13.02 4.83 -3.75
CA GLY A 178 -14.47 4.73 -3.72
C GLY A 178 -15.10 5.05 -2.36
N LYS A 179 -16.13 4.27 -1.99
CA LYS A 179 -16.84 4.44 -0.72
C LYS A 179 -15.95 4.25 0.53
N PRO A 180 -15.00 3.31 0.58
CA PRO A 180 -14.02 3.20 1.66
C PRO A 180 -13.19 4.49 1.87
N ALA A 181 -12.74 5.15 0.79
CA ALA A 181 -12.01 6.42 0.90
C ALA A 181 -12.87 7.52 1.53
N LEU A 182 -14.14 7.65 1.10
CA LEU A 182 -15.07 8.63 1.69
C LEU A 182 -15.35 8.31 3.16
N ALA A 183 -15.44 7.03 3.54
CA ALA A 183 -15.61 6.63 4.93
C ALA A 183 -14.38 6.93 5.78
N ALA A 184 -13.17 6.79 5.23
CA ALA A 184 -11.92 7.16 5.88
C ALA A 184 -11.84 8.68 6.12
N VAL A 185 -12.21 9.48 5.13
CA VAL A 185 -12.30 10.94 5.24
C VAL A 185 -13.30 11.36 6.33
N ALA A 186 -14.51 10.80 6.32
CA ALA A 186 -15.52 11.07 7.35
C ALA A 186 -15.11 10.60 8.75
N ALA A 187 -14.12 9.73 8.85
CA ALA A 187 -13.49 9.29 10.10
C ALA A 187 -12.27 10.15 10.49
N ASN A 188 -12.02 11.24 9.78
CA ASN A 188 -10.88 12.15 9.97
C ASN A 188 -9.51 11.48 9.85
N VAL A 189 -9.29 10.65 8.83
CA VAL A 189 -7.98 10.00 8.59
C VAL A 189 -6.84 11.03 8.57
N ASP A 190 -5.67 10.67 9.13
CA ASP A 190 -4.54 11.61 9.18
C ASP A 190 -3.96 11.88 7.79
N VAL A 191 -3.75 10.81 6.99
CA VAL A 191 -3.29 10.90 5.60
C VAL A 191 -4.12 9.98 4.73
N LEU A 192 -4.82 10.56 3.75
CA LEU A 192 -5.42 9.80 2.65
C LEU A 192 -4.46 9.84 1.46
N LYS A 193 -4.00 8.69 1.02
CA LYS A 193 -3.34 8.53 -0.28
C LYS A 193 -4.38 7.98 -1.27
N ILE A 194 -4.47 8.60 -2.43
CA ILE A 194 -5.41 8.24 -3.50
C ILE A 194 -4.75 8.51 -4.86
N SER A 195 -5.09 7.79 -5.92
CA SER A 195 -4.62 8.09 -7.27
C SER A 195 -5.50 9.13 -7.97
N HIS A 196 -4.95 9.78 -9.01
CA HIS A 196 -5.73 10.73 -9.82
C HIS A 196 -6.94 10.04 -10.49
N GLU A 197 -6.77 8.80 -10.93
CA GLU A 197 -7.84 8.00 -11.53
C GLU A 197 -8.98 7.76 -10.53
N GLU A 198 -8.64 7.38 -9.28
CA GLU A 198 -9.61 7.16 -8.21
C GLU A 198 -10.31 8.45 -7.76
N VAL A 199 -9.65 9.61 -7.88
CA VAL A 199 -10.27 10.92 -7.65
C VAL A 199 -11.33 11.21 -8.71
N LEU A 200 -11.05 10.90 -9.97
CA LEU A 200 -12.01 11.03 -11.08
C LEU A 200 -13.18 10.06 -10.91
N ASP A 201 -12.91 8.81 -10.52
CA ASP A 201 -13.95 7.80 -10.25
C ASP A 201 -14.87 8.19 -9.09
N LEU A 202 -14.41 9.02 -8.16
CA LEU A 202 -15.24 9.61 -7.10
C LEU A 202 -16.12 10.78 -7.60
N GLU A 203 -15.99 11.17 -8.87
CA GLU A 203 -16.74 12.28 -9.49
C GLU A 203 -16.58 13.61 -8.72
N LEU A 204 -15.45 13.78 -8.01
CA LEU A 204 -15.15 15.03 -7.29
C LEU A 204 -14.80 16.15 -8.25
N VAL A 205 -14.16 15.80 -9.37
CA VAL A 205 -13.79 16.69 -10.46
C VAL A 205 -13.93 15.95 -11.78
N ALA A 206 -14.10 16.70 -12.87
CA ALA A 206 -14.31 16.15 -14.22
C ALA A 206 -13.02 16.06 -15.05
N GLU A 207 -11.97 16.77 -14.66
CA GLU A 207 -10.75 16.92 -15.45
C GLU A 207 -9.53 16.38 -14.69
N ASP A 208 -8.63 15.72 -15.43
CA ASP A 208 -7.34 15.24 -14.92
C ASP A 208 -6.27 16.33 -15.06
N THR A 209 -6.51 17.49 -14.45
CA THR A 209 -5.54 18.59 -14.38
C THR A 209 -5.05 18.77 -12.93
N ALA A 210 -3.85 19.30 -12.77
CA ALA A 210 -3.28 19.53 -11.45
C ALA A 210 -4.20 20.44 -10.60
N GLU A 211 -4.76 21.46 -11.20
CA GLU A 211 -5.67 22.43 -10.56
C GLU A 211 -6.98 21.75 -10.10
N ALA A 212 -7.57 20.91 -10.95
CA ALA A 212 -8.78 20.17 -10.60
C ALA A 212 -8.48 19.15 -9.47
N LEU A 213 -7.40 18.42 -9.54
CA LEU A 213 -6.98 17.46 -8.50
C LEU A 213 -6.68 18.16 -7.16
N VAL A 214 -6.06 19.33 -7.18
CA VAL A 214 -5.87 20.18 -5.98
C VAL A 214 -7.23 20.56 -5.39
N SER A 215 -8.19 20.98 -6.23
CA SER A 215 -9.55 21.30 -5.78
C SER A 215 -10.24 20.10 -5.13
N ALA A 216 -10.08 18.89 -5.71
CA ALA A 216 -10.57 17.66 -5.11
C ALA A 216 -9.92 17.37 -3.76
N GLY A 217 -8.59 17.58 -3.66
CA GLY A 217 -7.84 17.45 -2.40
C GLY A 217 -8.41 18.36 -1.30
N HIS A 218 -8.67 19.62 -1.61
CA HIS A 218 -9.31 20.56 -0.66
C HIS A 218 -10.71 20.12 -0.25
N MET A 219 -11.53 19.62 -1.19
CA MET A 219 -12.85 19.07 -0.84
C MET A 219 -12.76 17.88 0.13
N LEU A 220 -11.72 17.04 -0.01
CA LEU A 220 -11.48 15.92 0.90
C LEU A 220 -11.01 16.40 2.28
N LEU A 221 -10.17 17.44 2.34
CA LEU A 221 -9.77 18.08 3.61
C LEU A 221 -10.99 18.68 4.33
N GLU A 222 -11.85 19.40 3.62
CA GLU A 222 -13.08 19.98 4.19
C GLU A 222 -14.03 18.91 4.75
N ARG A 223 -13.99 17.69 4.19
CA ARG A 223 -14.78 16.56 4.66
C ARG A 223 -14.15 15.80 5.82
N GLY A 224 -12.91 16.14 6.22
CA GLY A 224 -12.26 15.61 7.41
C GLY A 224 -10.89 14.95 7.24
N ALA A 225 -10.35 14.80 6.03
CA ALA A 225 -8.97 14.31 5.89
C ALA A 225 -7.97 15.30 6.51
N GLY A 226 -6.95 14.82 7.20
CA GLY A 226 -5.86 15.65 7.75
C GLY A 226 -4.92 16.16 6.66
N ALA A 227 -4.57 15.29 5.73
CA ALA A 227 -3.83 15.59 4.50
C ALA A 227 -4.24 14.63 3.38
N VAL A 228 -4.07 15.07 2.13
CA VAL A 228 -4.36 14.25 0.94
C VAL A 228 -3.11 14.17 0.06
N VAL A 229 -2.71 12.96 -0.27
CA VAL A 229 -1.63 12.68 -1.22
C VAL A 229 -2.23 12.08 -2.48
N ILE A 230 -2.15 12.80 -3.61
CA ILE A 230 -2.68 12.33 -4.89
C ILE A 230 -1.51 11.89 -5.77
N SER A 231 -1.43 10.58 -6.04
CA SER A 231 -0.43 10.05 -6.96
C SER A 231 -0.90 10.20 -8.42
N ARG A 232 0.02 10.61 -9.33
CA ARG A 232 -0.30 10.93 -10.74
C ARG A 232 0.58 10.19 -11.73
N ALA A 233 0.69 8.88 -11.59
CA ALA A 233 1.51 8.01 -12.46
C ALA A 233 2.93 8.56 -12.68
N LYS A 234 3.21 9.16 -13.85
CA LYS A 234 4.52 9.75 -14.22
C LYS A 234 4.68 11.20 -13.76
N ASP A 235 3.58 11.88 -13.45
CA ASP A 235 3.61 13.28 -13.05
C ASP A 235 3.91 13.42 -11.55
N PRO A 236 4.40 14.57 -11.07
CA PRO A 236 4.66 14.79 -9.66
C PRO A 236 3.40 14.54 -8.81
N ALA A 237 3.55 13.84 -7.69
CA ALA A 237 2.46 13.66 -6.75
C ALA A 237 2.07 15.02 -6.12
N LEU A 238 0.80 15.19 -5.82
CA LEU A 238 0.29 16.36 -5.10
C LEU A 238 0.15 16.02 -3.62
N LEU A 239 0.73 16.84 -2.78
CA LEU A 239 0.47 16.88 -1.34
C LEU A 239 -0.40 18.10 -1.05
N VAL A 240 -1.64 17.86 -0.63
CA VAL A 240 -2.62 18.90 -0.30
C VAL A 240 -2.83 18.90 1.21
N GLU A 241 -2.44 19.98 1.84
CA GLU A 241 -2.62 20.28 3.25
C GLU A 241 -3.48 21.54 3.41
N LYS A 242 -3.98 21.80 4.60
CA LYS A 242 -4.88 22.94 4.86
C LYS A 242 -4.34 24.28 4.36
N ASP A 243 -3.06 24.53 4.60
CA ASP A 243 -2.42 25.84 4.36
C ASP A 243 -1.36 25.78 3.26
N SER A 244 -1.21 24.65 2.57
CA SER A 244 -0.20 24.51 1.55
C SER A 244 -0.51 23.39 0.55
N VAL A 245 -0.08 23.61 -0.70
CA VAL A 245 -0.08 22.60 -1.77
C VAL A 245 1.30 22.46 -2.33
N ARG A 246 1.78 21.23 -2.40
CA ARG A 246 3.11 20.93 -2.94
C ARG A 246 3.06 19.85 -4.01
N GLU A 247 3.88 20.01 -5.01
CA GLU A 247 4.25 18.94 -5.94
C GLU A 247 5.52 18.25 -5.45
N VAL A 248 5.48 16.93 -5.40
CA VAL A 248 6.61 16.09 -5.02
C VAL A 248 6.99 15.24 -6.23
N SER A 249 8.13 15.56 -6.85
CA SER A 249 8.60 14.87 -8.06
C SER A 249 9.24 13.54 -7.70
N ALA A 250 8.84 12.48 -8.40
CA ALA A 250 9.54 11.20 -8.30
C ALA A 250 10.88 11.25 -9.07
N PRO A 251 11.88 10.44 -8.69
CA PRO A 251 13.08 10.28 -9.49
C PRO A 251 12.75 9.79 -10.91
N SER A 252 13.41 10.37 -11.92
CA SER A 252 13.25 9.93 -13.32
C SER A 252 13.96 8.59 -13.51
N ILE A 253 13.20 7.52 -13.62
CA ILE A 253 13.69 6.15 -13.78
C ILE A 253 12.92 5.49 -14.94
N THR A 254 13.64 4.75 -15.80
CA THR A 254 12.99 3.96 -16.84
C THR A 254 12.23 2.78 -16.21
N PRO A 255 10.90 2.73 -16.33
CA PRO A 255 10.14 1.67 -15.71
C PRO A 255 10.34 0.33 -16.44
N LEU A 256 10.49 -0.74 -15.66
CA LEU A 256 10.42 -2.13 -16.13
C LEU A 256 9.03 -2.74 -15.90
N ALA A 257 8.31 -2.24 -14.88
CA ALA A 257 6.96 -2.66 -14.55
C ALA A 257 6.24 -1.50 -13.86
N HIS A 258 4.99 -1.23 -14.21
CA HIS A 258 4.25 -0.09 -13.63
C HIS A 258 3.52 -0.42 -12.32
N ARG A 259 3.51 -1.69 -11.90
CA ARG A 259 2.75 -2.16 -10.74
C ARG A 259 3.44 -1.94 -9.43
N GLY A 260 2.63 -1.75 -8.37
CA GLY A 260 3.09 -1.62 -6.99
C GLY A 260 3.81 -0.29 -6.68
N ALA A 261 3.81 0.68 -7.61
CA ALA A 261 4.37 2.00 -7.36
C ALA A 261 3.55 2.74 -6.30
N ALA A 262 2.22 2.73 -6.44
CA ALA A 262 1.29 3.34 -5.50
C ALA A 262 1.40 2.71 -4.10
N ASP A 263 1.41 1.36 -4.02
CA ASP A 263 1.57 0.63 -2.76
C ASP A 263 2.93 0.91 -2.10
N SER A 264 3.98 0.99 -2.91
CA SER A 264 5.32 1.34 -2.44
C SER A 264 5.40 2.78 -1.94
N MET A 265 4.66 3.70 -2.56
CA MET A 265 4.54 5.07 -2.09
C MET A 265 3.83 5.12 -0.73
N THR A 266 2.73 4.40 -0.57
CA THR A 266 2.01 4.27 0.71
C THR A 266 2.90 3.72 1.80
N ALA A 267 3.69 2.67 1.50
CA ALA A 267 4.67 2.13 2.43
C ALA A 267 5.72 3.16 2.86
N GLY A 268 6.26 3.92 1.90
CA GLY A 268 7.26 4.95 2.19
C GLY A 268 6.70 6.07 3.06
N ILE A 269 5.46 6.52 2.80
CA ILE A 269 4.77 7.51 3.64
C ILE A 269 4.62 6.98 5.06
N SER A 270 4.09 5.76 5.22
CA SER A 270 3.88 5.14 6.54
C SER A 270 5.19 4.99 7.31
N VAL A 271 6.26 4.51 6.65
CA VAL A 271 7.59 4.35 7.27
C VAL A 271 8.19 5.71 7.62
N GLY A 272 8.04 6.73 6.78
CA GLY A 272 8.51 8.09 7.06
C GLY A 272 7.86 8.67 8.31
N LEU A 273 6.54 8.61 8.39
CA LEU A 273 5.78 9.08 9.55
C LEU A 273 6.14 8.32 10.83
N ALA A 274 6.27 6.98 10.75
CA ALA A 274 6.69 6.15 11.90
C ALA A 274 8.13 6.43 12.36
N ARG A 275 8.96 7.02 11.50
CA ARG A 275 10.32 7.52 11.86
C ARG A 275 10.29 8.94 12.42
N GLY A 276 9.15 9.60 12.50
CA GLY A 276 9.00 10.99 12.93
C GLY A 276 9.38 12.02 11.87
N PHE A 277 9.40 11.65 10.58
CA PHE A 277 9.59 12.61 9.50
C PHE A 277 8.36 13.53 9.40
N ASP A 278 8.57 14.75 8.93
CA ASP A 278 7.43 15.55 8.51
C ASP A 278 6.73 14.95 7.27
N LEU A 279 5.55 15.45 6.95
CA LEU A 279 4.74 14.86 5.89
C LEU A 279 5.39 15.01 4.50
N VAL A 280 6.12 16.10 4.27
CA VAL A 280 6.83 16.33 3.00
C VAL A 280 7.96 15.30 2.83
N GLU A 281 8.75 15.09 3.88
CA GLU A 281 9.83 14.09 3.90
C GLU A 281 9.26 12.67 3.74
N ALA A 282 8.13 12.38 4.41
CA ALA A 282 7.46 11.09 4.30
C ALA A 282 6.93 10.83 2.87
N VAL A 283 6.32 11.83 2.23
CA VAL A 283 5.86 11.74 0.83
C VAL A 283 7.04 11.63 -0.13
N ALA A 284 8.17 12.33 0.12
CA ALA A 284 9.39 12.18 -0.66
C ALA A 284 9.97 10.75 -0.58
N LEU A 285 9.97 10.15 0.63
CA LEU A 285 10.36 8.75 0.81
C LEU A 285 9.41 7.82 0.03
N GLY A 286 8.11 8.09 0.08
CA GLY A 286 7.08 7.37 -0.66
C GLY A 286 7.27 7.45 -2.17
N ALA A 287 7.45 8.64 -2.72
CA ALA A 287 7.68 8.85 -4.15
C ALA A 287 8.94 8.13 -4.66
N SER A 288 10.01 8.15 -3.85
CA SER A 288 11.23 7.41 -4.15
C SER A 288 11.03 5.89 -4.10
N ALA A 289 10.28 5.39 -3.12
CA ALA A 289 9.98 3.96 -3.02
C ALA A 289 9.15 3.48 -4.21
N GLY A 290 8.13 4.26 -4.61
CA GLY A 290 7.32 3.99 -5.79
C GLY A 290 8.14 3.96 -7.08
N ALA A 291 8.99 4.97 -7.31
CA ALA A 291 9.85 5.06 -8.48
C ALA A 291 10.86 3.89 -8.57
N LEU A 292 11.46 3.49 -7.45
CA LEU A 292 12.43 2.39 -7.45
C LEU A 292 11.77 1.02 -7.54
N ASN A 293 10.51 0.88 -7.11
CA ASN A 293 9.75 -0.37 -7.30
C ASN A 293 9.55 -0.67 -8.78
N VAL A 294 9.21 0.33 -9.62
CA VAL A 294 8.98 0.13 -11.06
C VAL A 294 10.25 -0.17 -11.86
N ALA A 295 11.42 0.13 -11.32
CA ALA A 295 12.72 -0.20 -11.90
C ALA A 295 13.16 -1.65 -11.71
N ARG A 296 12.37 -2.50 -11.06
CA ARG A 296 12.75 -3.87 -10.67
C ARG A 296 11.66 -4.87 -11.03
N ARG A 297 12.05 -6.12 -11.19
CA ARG A 297 11.12 -7.24 -11.22
C ARG A 297 10.74 -7.59 -9.77
N GLY A 298 9.47 -7.81 -9.51
CA GLY A 298 8.90 -8.12 -8.19
C GLY A 298 8.29 -6.89 -7.51
N LEU A 299 7.12 -7.10 -6.93
CA LEU A 299 6.31 -6.04 -6.33
C LEU A 299 6.67 -5.79 -4.86
N GLY A 300 6.60 -4.54 -4.43
CA GLY A 300 6.85 -4.16 -3.04
C GLY A 300 8.29 -4.37 -2.57
N THR A 301 9.29 -4.25 -3.45
CA THR A 301 10.70 -4.45 -3.10
C THR A 301 11.57 -3.27 -3.50
N GLY A 302 12.57 -2.97 -2.68
CA GLY A 302 13.50 -1.88 -2.95
C GLY A 302 14.79 -2.01 -2.16
N ASN A 303 15.82 -1.30 -2.60
CA ASN A 303 17.04 -1.15 -1.79
C ASN A 303 16.88 0.10 -0.92
N ARG A 304 16.82 -0.08 0.40
CA ARG A 304 16.63 0.98 1.38
C ARG A 304 17.58 2.17 1.18
N THR A 305 18.88 1.88 1.08
CA THR A 305 19.90 2.94 0.95
C THR A 305 19.69 3.76 -0.32
N THR A 306 19.32 3.12 -1.42
CA THR A 306 19.04 3.80 -2.69
C THR A 306 17.77 4.63 -2.60
N ILE A 307 16.69 4.08 -2.02
CA ILE A 307 15.43 4.81 -1.82
C ILE A 307 15.66 6.04 -0.95
N GLU A 308 16.34 5.91 0.19
CA GLU A 308 16.63 7.01 1.11
C GLU A 308 17.57 8.07 0.48
N LYS A 309 18.50 7.65 -0.39
CA LYS A 309 19.33 8.58 -1.14
C LYS A 309 18.47 9.42 -2.10
N PHE A 310 17.67 8.78 -2.92
CA PHE A 310 16.81 9.51 -3.86
C PHE A 310 15.78 10.39 -3.17
N ALA A 311 15.25 9.97 -2.02
CA ALA A 311 14.31 10.78 -1.24
C ALA A 311 14.90 12.14 -0.83
N ARG A 312 16.20 12.20 -0.55
CA ARG A 312 16.90 13.48 -0.23
C ARG A 312 17.14 14.37 -1.46
N GLU A 313 17.08 13.81 -2.65
CA GLU A 313 17.32 14.49 -3.93
C GLU A 313 16.01 14.89 -4.62
N ILE A 314 14.86 14.53 -4.03
CA ILE A 314 13.54 14.85 -4.58
C ILE A 314 13.31 16.36 -4.61
N THR A 315 12.78 16.84 -5.73
CA THR A 315 12.34 18.22 -5.86
C THR A 315 10.93 18.37 -5.31
N VAL A 316 10.76 19.28 -4.37
CA VAL A 316 9.46 19.70 -3.83
C VAL A 316 9.20 21.13 -4.27
N ARG A 317 8.08 21.38 -4.94
CA ARG A 317 7.65 22.69 -5.38
C ARG A 317 6.34 23.08 -4.69
N THR A 318 6.33 24.21 -4.01
CA THR A 318 5.10 24.78 -3.48
C THR A 318 4.30 25.41 -4.62
N LEU A 319 3.01 25.11 -4.70
CA LEU A 319 2.10 25.64 -5.71
C LEU A 319 1.34 26.87 -5.20
N SER A 320 1.03 26.89 -3.93
CA SER A 320 0.33 28.01 -3.27
C SER A 320 0.44 27.91 -1.76
#